data_99844dcb5bd0dfa7c98e6d2747cb0f4c
#
_entry.id   99844dcb5bd0dfa7c98e6d2747cb0f4c
#
_cell.length_a   1.000
_cell.length_b   1.000
_cell.length_c   1.000
_cell.angle_alpha   90.00
_cell.angle_beta   90.00
_cell.angle_gamma   90.00
#
_symmetry.space_group_name_H-M   'P 1'
#
loop_
_entity.id
_entity.type
_entity.pdbx_description
1 polymer ?
#
loop_
_entity_poly.entity_id
_entity_poly.type
_entity_poly.pdbx_seq_one_letter_code
_entity_poly.pdbx_strand_id
1 'polypeptide(L)'
;MRPLHRFTVLPTVPDALAPLRTLAHNLRWCWHPATQELFRAIDPAGWEASGHNPLRMLNETDAHVLEQAAADSDFLARQQALLEDLERYLSEPRWYQTLANAPSRIAYFSPEFGVSEVLPQYSGGLGVLAGDHLKAASDLGVPVVGVGLFYRSGYFRQSLTADGRQQESYPAFNPHELPFELVRDASGKPLLV
;
A
#
# COMPACT_ATOMS: atom_id res chain seq x y z
N MET A 1 22.17 15.36 -17.96
CA MET A 1 22.75 14.01 -17.93
C MET A 1 21.69 13.02 -17.52
N ARG A 2 21.50 11.89 -18.21
CA ARG A 2 20.66 10.78 -17.74
C ARG A 2 21.55 9.82 -16.96
N PRO A 3 21.18 9.38 -15.75
CA PRO A 3 21.95 8.39 -15.01
C PRO A 3 21.97 7.07 -15.80
N LEU A 4 23.12 6.43 -15.87
CA LEU A 4 23.28 5.11 -16.51
C LEU A 4 22.68 3.98 -15.65
N HIS A 5 22.73 4.16 -14.32
CA HIS A 5 22.18 3.21 -13.35
C HIS A 5 21.56 3.99 -12.18
N ARG A 6 20.50 3.44 -11.63
CA ARG A 6 19.90 3.90 -10.37
C ARG A 6 19.97 2.74 -9.38
N PHE A 7 20.56 2.98 -8.23
CA PHE A 7 20.60 2.03 -7.12
C PHE A 7 19.68 2.53 -6.02
N THR A 8 18.86 1.65 -5.48
CA THR A 8 18.07 1.91 -4.28
C THR A 8 18.65 1.06 -3.17
N VAL A 9 19.15 1.70 -2.12
CA VAL A 9 19.61 1.01 -0.90
C VAL A 9 18.44 1.06 0.07
N LEU A 10 17.96 -0.11 0.47
CA LEU A 10 16.91 -0.24 1.46
C LEU A 10 17.52 -0.75 2.77
N PRO A 11 17.04 -0.29 3.95
CA PRO A 11 17.46 -0.85 5.22
C PRO A 11 17.08 -2.33 5.31
N THR A 12 17.91 -3.10 5.98
CA THR A 12 17.58 -4.48 6.31
C THR A 12 16.58 -4.46 7.45
N VAL A 13 15.36 -4.91 7.19
CA VAL A 13 14.35 -5.12 8.24
C VAL A 13 14.72 -6.40 8.98
N PRO A 14 14.84 -6.40 10.32
CA PRO A 14 15.08 -7.61 11.11
C PRO A 14 14.07 -8.72 10.82
N ASP A 15 14.51 -9.97 10.84
CA ASP A 15 13.64 -11.13 10.52
C ASP A 15 12.40 -11.21 11.41
N ALA A 16 12.52 -10.82 12.69
CA ALA A 16 11.38 -10.77 13.61
C ALA A 16 10.28 -9.78 13.15
N LEU A 17 10.62 -8.79 12.32
CA LEU A 17 9.70 -7.82 11.76
C LEU A 17 9.26 -8.15 10.31
N ALA A 18 9.61 -9.32 9.78
CA ALA A 18 9.19 -9.74 8.44
C ALA A 18 7.67 -9.63 8.19
N PRO A 19 6.77 -9.95 9.18
CA PRO A 19 5.34 -9.75 9.03
C PRO A 19 4.89 -8.33 8.67
N LEU A 20 5.65 -7.29 9.06
CA LEU A 20 5.33 -5.90 8.71
C LEU A 20 5.29 -5.68 7.20
N ARG A 21 6.14 -6.36 6.44
CA ARG A 21 6.13 -6.25 4.97
C ARG A 21 4.83 -6.80 4.38
N THR A 22 4.35 -7.94 4.89
CA THR A 22 3.06 -8.52 4.48
C THR A 22 1.91 -7.58 4.79
N LEU A 23 1.88 -7.02 6.01
CA LEU A 23 0.87 -6.04 6.42
C LEU A 23 0.93 -4.77 5.58
N ALA A 24 2.13 -4.26 5.25
CA ALA A 24 2.33 -3.04 4.47
C ALA A 24 1.94 -3.19 3.00
N HIS A 25 2.12 -4.37 2.39
CA HIS A 25 1.71 -4.63 1.01
C HIS A 25 0.22 -4.88 0.85
N ASN A 26 -0.48 -5.31 1.90
CA ASN A 26 -1.92 -5.50 1.83
C ASN A 26 -2.64 -4.20 2.16
N LEU A 27 -3.28 -3.59 1.17
CA LEU A 27 -3.95 -2.30 1.30
C LEU A 27 -5.07 -2.25 2.35
N ARG A 28 -5.50 -3.38 2.95
CA ARG A 28 -6.45 -3.39 4.06
C ARG A 28 -6.01 -2.47 5.20
N TRP A 29 -4.71 -2.30 5.43
CA TRP A 29 -4.22 -1.40 6.47
C TRP A 29 -4.79 0.02 6.36
N CYS A 30 -5.11 0.52 5.15
CA CYS A 30 -5.58 1.89 4.98
C CYS A 30 -7.00 2.15 5.53
N TRP A 31 -7.79 1.10 5.81
CA TRP A 31 -9.07 1.18 6.53
C TRP A 31 -9.13 0.30 7.78
N HIS A 32 -7.96 -0.18 8.27
CA HIS A 32 -7.84 -0.97 9.48
C HIS A 32 -7.01 -0.23 10.53
N PRO A 33 -7.63 0.52 11.47
CA PRO A 33 -6.94 1.41 12.42
C PRO A 33 -5.87 0.71 13.25
N ALA A 34 -6.12 -0.53 13.69
CA ALA A 34 -5.16 -1.26 14.51
C ALA A 34 -3.84 -1.54 13.78
N THR A 35 -3.88 -1.78 12.45
CA THR A 35 -2.66 -1.94 11.64
C THR A 35 -1.94 -0.60 11.46
N GLN A 36 -2.67 0.50 11.29
CA GLN A 36 -2.06 1.84 11.22
C GLN A 36 -1.33 2.19 12.53
N GLU A 37 -1.96 1.90 13.68
CA GLU A 37 -1.35 2.12 15.00
C GLU A 37 -0.10 1.25 15.24
N LEU A 38 -0.05 0.05 14.67
CA LEU A 38 1.17 -0.77 14.72
C LEU A 38 2.34 -0.08 14.03
N PHE A 39 2.13 0.46 12.82
CA PHE A 39 3.18 1.19 12.09
C PHE A 39 3.56 2.47 12.80
N ARG A 40 2.57 3.26 13.26
CA ARG A 40 2.83 4.48 14.02
C ARG A 40 3.65 4.22 15.29
N ALA A 41 3.47 3.07 15.95
CA ALA A 41 4.18 2.73 17.18
C ALA A 41 5.69 2.48 16.98
N ILE A 42 6.13 2.16 15.76
CA ILE A 42 7.56 1.97 15.44
C ILE A 42 8.27 3.32 15.44
N ASP A 43 7.76 4.26 14.66
CA ASP A 43 8.31 5.59 14.48
C ASP A 43 7.17 6.58 14.20
N PRO A 44 6.61 7.24 15.23
CA PRO A 44 5.54 8.20 15.06
C PRO A 44 5.90 9.37 14.13
N ALA A 45 7.14 9.85 14.21
CA ALA A 45 7.60 10.96 13.38
C ALA A 45 7.78 10.52 11.92
N GLY A 46 8.37 9.35 11.70
CA GLY A 46 8.52 8.73 10.38
C GLY A 46 7.16 8.39 9.74
N TRP A 47 6.17 7.97 10.54
CA TRP A 47 4.81 7.73 10.07
C TRP A 47 4.18 8.99 9.46
N GLU A 48 4.26 10.13 10.17
CA GLU A 48 3.79 11.42 9.65
C GLU A 48 4.62 11.91 8.45
N ALA A 49 5.95 11.82 8.52
CA ALA A 49 6.85 12.26 7.46
C ALA A 49 6.70 11.47 6.16
N SER A 50 6.38 10.17 6.26
CA SER A 50 6.11 9.30 5.10
C SER A 50 4.76 9.58 4.43
N GLY A 51 3.90 10.42 5.01
CA GLY A 51 2.52 10.61 4.59
C GLY A 51 1.68 9.36 4.83
N HIS A 52 1.92 8.69 5.96
CA HIS A 52 1.24 7.45 6.38
C HIS A 52 1.46 6.27 5.41
N ASN A 53 2.59 6.27 4.72
CA ASN A 53 2.99 5.16 3.84
C ASN A 53 3.87 4.16 4.60
N PRO A 54 3.36 2.96 4.96
CA PRO A 54 4.10 2.01 5.78
C PRO A 54 5.37 1.49 5.10
N LEU A 55 5.35 1.29 3.78
CA LEU A 55 6.53 0.83 3.04
C LEU A 55 7.61 1.89 3.00
N ARG A 56 7.24 3.15 2.72
CA ARG A 56 8.17 4.26 2.74
C ARG A 56 8.73 4.47 4.14
N MET A 57 7.88 4.46 5.16
CA MET A 57 8.30 4.58 6.55
C MET A 57 9.33 3.50 6.90
N LEU A 58 9.03 2.22 6.65
CA LEU A 58 9.96 1.11 6.93
C LEU A 58 11.29 1.24 6.17
N ASN A 59 11.29 1.83 4.99
CA ASN A 59 12.48 2.05 4.18
C ASN A 59 13.32 3.25 4.65
N GLU A 60 12.70 4.22 5.33
CA GLU A 60 13.34 5.45 5.81
C GLU A 60 13.62 5.42 7.33
N THR A 61 13.05 4.48 8.08
CA THR A 61 13.26 4.32 9.53
C THR A 61 14.70 3.88 9.83
N ASP A 62 15.31 4.48 10.85
CA ASP A 62 16.66 4.13 11.31
C ASP A 62 16.72 2.66 11.75
N ALA A 63 17.80 1.97 11.38
CA ALA A 63 18.00 0.55 11.71
C ALA A 63 17.93 0.28 13.22
N HIS A 64 18.43 1.21 14.05
CA HIS A 64 18.38 1.08 15.50
C HIS A 64 16.93 1.09 16.03
N VAL A 65 16.05 1.89 15.45
CA VAL A 65 14.62 1.92 15.82
C VAL A 65 13.94 0.59 15.46
N LEU A 66 14.27 0.03 14.28
CA LEU A 66 13.78 -1.28 13.89
C LEU A 66 14.31 -2.39 14.79
N GLU A 67 15.57 -2.35 15.20
CA GLU A 67 16.15 -3.30 16.15
C GLU A 67 15.48 -3.21 17.53
N GLN A 68 15.16 -2.01 18.01
CA GLN A 68 14.40 -1.84 19.26
C GLN A 68 13.01 -2.46 19.16
N ALA A 69 12.27 -2.21 18.07
CA ALA A 69 10.97 -2.82 17.86
C ALA A 69 11.07 -4.36 17.75
N ALA A 70 12.13 -4.89 17.14
CA ALA A 70 12.38 -6.33 17.04
C ALA A 70 12.73 -6.97 18.38
N ALA A 71 13.17 -6.21 19.36
CA ALA A 71 13.46 -6.69 20.72
C ALA A 71 12.28 -6.52 21.69
N ASP A 72 11.23 -5.81 21.28
CA ASP A 72 10.02 -5.58 22.11
C ASP A 72 9.03 -6.74 21.94
N SER A 73 8.90 -7.56 22.96
CA SER A 73 7.99 -8.72 22.98
C SER A 73 6.51 -8.35 22.82
N ASP A 74 6.09 -7.19 23.38
CA ASP A 74 4.70 -6.74 23.31
C ASP A 74 4.39 -6.21 21.91
N PHE A 75 5.36 -5.55 21.28
CA PHE A 75 5.24 -5.16 19.89
C PHE A 75 5.13 -6.38 18.96
N LEU A 76 6.00 -7.38 19.13
CA LEU A 76 5.97 -8.61 18.32
C LEU A 76 4.68 -9.39 18.51
N ALA A 77 4.14 -9.46 19.72
CA ALA A 77 2.84 -10.10 19.97
C ALA A 77 1.69 -9.38 19.27
N ARG A 78 1.68 -8.03 19.26
CA ARG A 78 0.68 -7.23 18.53
C ARG A 78 0.81 -7.42 17.02
N GLN A 79 2.05 -7.41 16.50
CA GLN A 79 2.33 -7.67 15.09
C GLN A 79 1.79 -9.03 14.65
N GLN A 80 2.06 -10.08 15.44
CA GLN A 80 1.61 -11.43 15.15
C GLN A 80 0.08 -11.55 15.16
N ALA A 81 -0.58 -10.94 16.14
CA ALA A 81 -2.05 -10.92 16.21
C ALA A 81 -2.68 -10.23 14.99
N LEU A 82 -2.07 -9.16 14.47
CA LEU A 82 -2.55 -8.46 13.28
C LEU A 82 -2.28 -9.24 11.98
N LEU A 83 -1.18 -10.00 11.91
CA LEU A 83 -0.94 -10.92 10.81
C LEU A 83 -2.00 -12.01 10.77
N GLU A 84 -2.28 -12.66 11.91
CA GLU A 84 -3.31 -13.68 12.05
C GLU A 84 -4.72 -13.13 11.73
N ASP A 85 -5.00 -11.89 12.13
CA ASP A 85 -6.24 -11.20 11.77
C ASP A 85 -6.36 -10.97 10.26
N LEU A 86 -5.27 -10.58 9.60
CA LEU A 86 -5.23 -10.45 8.15
C LEU A 86 -5.43 -11.82 7.46
N GLU A 87 -4.78 -12.88 7.94
CA GLU A 87 -4.92 -14.22 7.39
C GLU A 87 -6.36 -14.73 7.51
N ARG A 88 -7.00 -14.53 8.66
CA ARG A 88 -8.43 -14.82 8.84
C ARG A 88 -9.29 -14.01 7.89
N TYR A 89 -9.00 -12.70 7.79
CA TYR A 89 -9.69 -11.80 6.87
C TYR A 89 -9.63 -12.29 5.42
N LEU A 90 -8.53 -12.87 4.98
CA LEU A 90 -8.33 -13.35 3.62
C LEU A 90 -8.90 -14.75 3.36
N SER A 91 -9.06 -15.59 4.40
CA SER A 91 -9.41 -17.01 4.26
C SER A 91 -10.82 -17.38 4.73
N GLU A 92 -11.37 -16.66 5.71
CA GLU A 92 -12.69 -17.00 6.24
C GLU A 92 -13.81 -16.68 5.27
N PRO A 93 -14.81 -17.59 5.13
CA PRO A 93 -16.01 -17.33 4.36
C PRO A 93 -16.77 -16.10 4.88
N ARG A 94 -17.28 -15.28 3.96
CA ARG A 94 -18.08 -14.09 4.26
C ARG A 94 -19.44 -14.16 3.60
N TRP A 95 -20.15 -13.03 3.58
CA TRP A 95 -21.46 -12.96 2.96
C TRP A 95 -21.51 -13.53 1.54
N TYR A 96 -20.55 -13.19 0.69
CA TYR A 96 -20.54 -13.62 -0.71
C TYR A 96 -20.48 -15.14 -0.86
N GLN A 97 -19.70 -15.84 -0.02
CA GLN A 97 -19.57 -17.29 -0.06
C GLN A 97 -20.83 -18.04 0.39
N THR A 98 -21.83 -17.33 0.95
CA THR A 98 -23.13 -17.90 1.28
C THR A 98 -24.08 -17.95 0.07
N LEU A 99 -23.73 -17.27 -1.02
CA LEU A 99 -24.58 -17.17 -2.20
C LEU A 99 -24.44 -18.41 -3.10
N ALA A 100 -25.59 -18.99 -3.51
CA ALA A 100 -25.60 -20.07 -4.47
C ALA A 100 -25.35 -19.52 -5.89
N ASN A 101 -24.51 -20.22 -6.67
CA ASN A 101 -24.26 -19.89 -8.09
C ASN A 101 -23.66 -18.49 -8.34
N ALA A 102 -22.97 -17.92 -7.34
CA ALA A 102 -22.28 -16.65 -7.51
C ALA A 102 -21.03 -16.81 -8.39
N PRO A 103 -20.67 -15.80 -9.23
CA PRO A 103 -19.44 -15.81 -10.00
C PRO A 103 -18.20 -16.01 -9.13
N SER A 104 -17.27 -16.86 -9.55
CA SER A 104 -16.02 -17.10 -8.81
C SER A 104 -14.97 -16.01 -9.03
N ARG A 105 -15.12 -15.16 -10.04
CA ARG A 105 -14.23 -14.03 -10.36
C ARG A 105 -15.03 -12.93 -11.06
N ILE A 106 -14.74 -11.69 -10.67
CA ILE A 106 -15.34 -10.49 -11.25
C ILE A 106 -14.19 -9.51 -11.56
N ALA A 107 -14.10 -9.04 -12.81
CA ALA A 107 -13.16 -8.01 -13.19
C ALA A 107 -13.85 -6.64 -13.22
N TYR A 108 -13.29 -5.67 -12.51
CA TYR A 108 -13.76 -4.30 -12.50
C TYR A 108 -12.72 -3.39 -13.16
N PHE A 109 -13.03 -2.90 -14.35
CA PHE A 109 -12.18 -2.02 -15.12
C PHE A 109 -12.52 -0.56 -14.80
N SER A 110 -11.51 0.20 -14.34
CA SER A 110 -11.64 1.64 -14.11
C SER A 110 -10.30 2.33 -14.41
N PRO A 111 -10.31 3.55 -14.99
CA PRO A 111 -9.08 4.32 -15.16
C PRO A 111 -8.50 4.81 -13.83
N GLU A 112 -9.30 4.83 -12.76
CA GLU A 112 -8.95 5.35 -11.45
C GLU A 112 -9.43 4.43 -10.32
N PHE A 113 -8.63 4.31 -9.25
CA PHE A 113 -8.98 3.62 -8.01
C PHE A 113 -8.46 4.39 -6.80
N GLY A 114 -9.33 5.13 -6.12
CA GLY A 114 -9.02 5.90 -4.92
C GLY A 114 -9.06 5.04 -3.66
N VAL A 115 -8.15 4.07 -3.53
CA VAL A 115 -8.10 3.17 -2.37
C VAL A 115 -7.37 3.83 -1.19
N SER A 116 -6.26 4.51 -1.46
CA SER A 116 -5.43 5.17 -0.46
C SER A 116 -4.64 6.31 -1.09
N GLU A 117 -4.34 7.35 -0.31
CA GLU A 117 -3.50 8.48 -0.76
C GLU A 117 -2.07 8.05 -1.08
N VAL A 118 -1.58 6.96 -0.48
CA VAL A 118 -0.25 6.43 -0.81
C VAL A 118 -0.22 5.75 -2.18
N LEU A 119 -1.40 5.45 -2.75
CA LEU A 119 -1.56 4.89 -4.08
C LEU A 119 -2.31 5.90 -4.97
N PRO A 120 -1.61 6.90 -5.54
CA PRO A 120 -2.22 8.05 -6.21
C PRO A 120 -2.72 7.69 -7.60
N GLN A 121 -3.75 6.84 -7.67
CA GLN A 121 -4.38 6.32 -8.89
C GLN A 121 -5.78 6.90 -9.11
N TYR A 122 -6.02 8.13 -8.64
CA TYR A 122 -7.29 8.81 -8.77
C TYR A 122 -7.14 10.33 -8.76
N SER A 123 -8.15 11.05 -9.27
CA SER A 123 -8.19 12.52 -9.21
C SER A 123 -9.55 13.08 -8.83
N GLY A 124 -10.60 12.28 -8.74
CA GLY A 124 -11.94 12.76 -8.45
C GLY A 124 -12.91 11.65 -8.01
N GLY A 125 -14.22 11.97 -8.04
CA GLY A 125 -15.28 11.12 -7.51
C GLY A 125 -15.38 9.73 -8.17
N LEU A 126 -14.99 9.61 -9.44
CA LEU A 126 -14.94 8.31 -10.12
C LEU A 126 -13.98 7.35 -9.41
N GLY A 127 -12.76 7.83 -9.10
CA GLY A 127 -11.76 7.03 -8.41
C GLY A 127 -12.15 6.72 -6.98
N VAL A 128 -12.71 7.69 -6.25
CA VAL A 128 -13.20 7.50 -4.87
C VAL A 128 -14.28 6.42 -4.83
N LEU A 129 -15.29 6.49 -5.73
CA LEU A 129 -16.33 5.47 -5.83
C LEU A 129 -15.74 4.08 -6.13
N ALA A 130 -14.81 4.00 -7.08
CA ALA A 130 -14.17 2.73 -7.44
C ALA A 130 -13.36 2.14 -6.27
N GLY A 131 -12.64 2.97 -5.52
CA GLY A 131 -11.88 2.57 -4.34
C GLY A 131 -12.78 2.07 -3.20
N ASP A 132 -13.85 2.80 -2.89
CA ASP A 132 -14.82 2.40 -1.87
C ASP A 132 -15.54 1.11 -2.25
N HIS A 133 -15.87 0.94 -3.54
CA HIS A 133 -16.44 -0.29 -4.05
C HIS A 133 -15.50 -1.50 -3.84
N LEU A 134 -14.19 -1.34 -4.11
CA LEU A 134 -13.21 -2.42 -3.87
C LEU A 134 -13.08 -2.75 -2.38
N LYS A 135 -13.06 -1.74 -1.49
CA LYS A 135 -13.02 -1.96 -0.03
C LYS A 135 -14.26 -2.70 0.46
N ALA A 136 -15.44 -2.24 0.05
CA ALA A 136 -16.70 -2.89 0.40
C ALA A 136 -16.78 -4.33 -0.14
N ALA A 137 -16.37 -4.55 -1.38
CA ALA A 137 -16.30 -5.88 -1.99
C ALA A 137 -15.33 -6.79 -1.21
N SER A 138 -14.17 -6.27 -0.81
CA SER A 138 -13.21 -6.99 0.02
C SER A 138 -13.82 -7.39 1.36
N ASP A 139 -14.50 -6.48 2.06
CA ASP A 139 -15.13 -6.74 3.36
C ASP A 139 -16.27 -7.75 3.27
N LEU A 140 -16.96 -7.83 2.15
CA LEU A 140 -18.04 -8.78 1.89
C LEU A 140 -17.57 -10.12 1.29
N GLY A 141 -16.28 -10.27 0.97
CA GLY A 141 -15.71 -11.46 0.36
C GLY A 141 -16.04 -11.62 -1.12
N VAL A 142 -16.46 -10.54 -1.81
CA VAL A 142 -16.75 -10.56 -3.25
C VAL A 142 -15.44 -10.66 -4.02
N PRO A 143 -15.25 -11.64 -4.94
CA PRO A 143 -14.00 -11.89 -5.64
C PRO A 143 -13.78 -10.90 -6.80
N VAL A 144 -13.70 -9.60 -6.47
CA VAL A 144 -13.46 -8.52 -7.43
C VAL A 144 -11.96 -8.31 -7.61
N VAL A 145 -11.52 -8.26 -8.86
CA VAL A 145 -10.18 -7.82 -9.26
C VAL A 145 -10.32 -6.48 -9.97
N GLY A 146 -9.77 -5.42 -9.38
CA GLY A 146 -9.65 -4.11 -10.02
C GLY A 146 -8.59 -4.15 -11.12
N VAL A 147 -8.92 -3.71 -12.32
CA VAL A 147 -8.00 -3.60 -13.46
C VAL A 147 -7.94 -2.14 -13.88
N GLY A 148 -6.76 -1.53 -13.78
CA GLY A 148 -6.58 -0.11 -14.07
C GLY A 148 -5.23 0.19 -14.72
N LEU A 149 -5.01 1.47 -14.98
CA LEU A 149 -3.75 1.97 -15.53
C LEU A 149 -2.90 2.56 -14.40
N PHE A 150 -1.64 2.21 -14.36
CA PHE A 150 -0.69 2.88 -13.48
C PHE A 150 -0.07 4.08 -14.17
N TYR A 151 -0.43 5.28 -13.72
CA TYR A 151 0.14 6.53 -14.22
C TYR A 151 1.45 6.82 -13.50
N ARG A 152 2.56 6.81 -14.21
CA ARG A 152 3.88 7.13 -13.67
C ARG A 152 3.97 8.55 -13.10
N SER A 153 3.24 9.49 -13.68
CA SER A 153 3.10 10.85 -13.20
C SER A 153 1.61 11.08 -12.97
N GLY A 154 1.23 11.22 -11.71
CA GLY A 154 -0.15 11.49 -11.33
C GLY A 154 -0.51 12.97 -11.46
N TYR A 155 -1.40 13.42 -10.58
CA TYR A 155 -1.81 14.82 -10.54
C TYR A 155 -0.63 15.72 -10.18
N PHE A 156 -0.58 16.91 -10.77
CA PHE A 156 0.40 17.92 -10.42
C PHE A 156 0.11 18.52 -9.03
N ARG A 157 1.14 19.03 -8.38
CA ARG A 157 1.01 19.76 -7.13
C ARG A 157 1.14 21.24 -7.41
N GLN A 158 0.20 22.01 -6.89
CA GLN A 158 0.21 23.46 -6.93
C GLN A 158 0.75 24.02 -5.62
N SER A 159 1.56 25.07 -5.71
CA SER A 159 2.00 25.87 -4.58
C SER A 159 2.01 27.34 -4.98
N LEU A 160 2.06 28.24 -4.02
CA LEU A 160 2.24 29.67 -4.25
C LEU A 160 3.64 30.09 -3.78
N THR A 161 4.30 30.91 -4.59
CA THR A 161 5.51 31.61 -4.18
C THR A 161 5.18 32.68 -3.14
N ALA A 162 6.22 33.23 -2.48
CA ALA A 162 6.03 34.33 -1.51
C ALA A 162 5.42 35.60 -2.12
N ASP A 163 5.58 35.79 -3.44
CA ASP A 163 4.97 36.91 -4.22
C ASP A 163 3.60 36.53 -4.83
N GLY A 164 3.01 35.39 -4.43
CA GLY A 164 1.65 34.98 -4.80
C GLY A 164 1.53 34.35 -6.19
N ARG A 165 2.62 34.01 -6.86
CA ARG A 165 2.56 33.34 -8.16
C ARG A 165 2.39 31.83 -7.98
N GLN A 166 1.55 31.25 -8.84
CA GLN A 166 1.39 29.80 -8.90
C GLN A 166 2.66 29.12 -9.40
N GLN A 167 3.03 28.05 -8.69
CA GLN A 167 4.04 27.08 -9.12
C GLN A 167 3.41 25.71 -9.25
N GLU A 168 3.92 24.90 -10.18
CA GLU A 168 3.47 23.55 -10.47
C GLU A 168 4.65 22.58 -10.38
N SER A 169 4.40 21.44 -9.77
CA SER A 169 5.35 20.33 -9.76
C SER A 169 4.66 19.04 -10.19
N TYR A 170 5.39 18.21 -10.93
CA TYR A 170 4.89 16.94 -11.48
C TYR A 170 5.69 15.77 -10.87
N PRO A 171 5.32 15.31 -9.66
CA PRO A 171 6.05 14.23 -9.01
C PRO A 171 5.92 12.94 -9.81
N ALA A 172 7.05 12.27 -10.01
CA ALA A 172 7.06 10.92 -10.56
C ALA A 172 7.09 9.92 -9.40
N PHE A 173 6.25 8.89 -9.49
CA PHE A 173 6.19 7.85 -8.47
C PHE A 173 7.33 6.86 -8.61
N ASN A 174 7.85 6.43 -7.45
CA ASN A 174 8.80 5.34 -7.35
C ASN A 174 8.02 4.05 -7.00
N PRO A 175 7.91 3.08 -7.91
CA PRO A 175 7.15 1.85 -7.64
C PRO A 175 7.67 1.05 -6.45
N HIS A 176 8.95 1.22 -6.06
CA HIS A 176 9.55 0.52 -4.91
C HIS A 176 9.11 1.07 -3.55
N GLU A 177 8.48 2.24 -3.51
CA GLU A 177 7.89 2.86 -2.31
C GLU A 177 6.37 2.64 -2.24
N LEU A 178 5.82 1.90 -3.19
CA LEU A 178 4.39 1.62 -3.32
C LEU A 178 4.14 0.13 -3.11
N PRO A 179 2.93 -0.27 -2.67
CA PRO A 179 2.57 -1.67 -2.46
C PRO A 179 2.31 -2.40 -3.79
N PHE A 180 3.32 -2.36 -4.68
CA PHE A 180 3.29 -3.01 -5.98
C PHE A 180 4.25 -4.19 -6.05
N GLU A 181 3.82 -5.20 -6.75
CA GLU A 181 4.68 -6.30 -7.18
C GLU A 181 4.71 -6.37 -8.70
N LEU A 182 5.92 -6.51 -9.25
CA LEU A 182 6.09 -6.71 -10.68
C LEU A 182 5.70 -8.13 -11.05
N VAL A 183 4.64 -8.27 -11.87
CA VAL A 183 4.23 -9.58 -12.39
C VAL A 183 5.28 -10.11 -13.35
N ARG A 184 5.70 -11.36 -13.15
CA ARG A 184 6.71 -12.04 -13.96
C ARG A 184 6.13 -13.30 -14.59
N ASP A 185 6.65 -13.65 -15.75
CA ASP A 185 6.35 -14.90 -16.41
C ASP A 185 7.08 -16.08 -15.72
N ALA A 186 6.83 -17.30 -16.20
CA ALA A 186 7.47 -18.52 -15.67
C ALA A 186 9.00 -18.53 -15.80
N SER A 187 9.59 -17.69 -16.65
CA SER A 187 11.05 -17.54 -16.81
C SER A 187 11.65 -16.46 -15.91
N GLY A 188 10.81 -15.78 -15.09
CA GLY A 188 11.20 -14.70 -14.21
C GLY A 188 11.32 -13.34 -14.89
N LYS A 189 10.96 -13.20 -16.15
CA LYS A 189 10.96 -11.91 -16.87
C LYS A 189 9.67 -11.15 -16.60
N PRO A 190 9.72 -9.80 -16.62
CA PRO A 190 8.51 -8.99 -16.54
C PRO A 190 7.48 -9.43 -17.58
N LEU A 191 6.24 -9.63 -17.13
CA LEU A 191 5.14 -9.89 -18.04
C LEU A 191 4.84 -8.62 -18.83
N LEU A 192 4.92 -8.72 -20.15
CA LEU A 192 4.57 -7.63 -21.08
C LEU A 192 3.20 -7.94 -21.67
N VAL A 193 2.35 -6.91 -21.72
CA VAL A 193 0.99 -6.96 -22.29
C VAL A 193 0.98 -6.17 -23.60
#